data_12ac33a1acf37e6e56830246c3ed0690
#
_entry.id   12ac33a1acf37e6e56830246c3ed0690
#
_cell.length_a   1.000
_cell.length_b   1.000
_cell.length_c   1.000
_cell.angle_alpha   90.00
_cell.angle_beta   90.00
_cell.angle_gamma   90.00
#
_symmetry.space_group_name_H-M   'P 1'
#
loop_
_entity.id
_entity.type
_entity.pdbx_description
1 polymer ?
#
loop_
_entity_poly.entity_id
_entity_poly.type
_entity_poly.pdbx_seq_one_letter_code
_entity_poly.pdbx_strand_id
1 'polypeptide(L)'
;KIASNNASFQYPDLPKSVKNIVIDTHIINETGLMNDTYVNLKKLSFSIDQDVFNAKANIRNIATNALVDAELKGTINLANVTKAYPVKLDKPLTGILKADVKTKFDMKSVETSQYQNIQNSGIVSLTGFNYEGPEMAKPFKINQAAVAFNPSQIRLNQFDAKTGTSDLQVTGTLDNFYGFVFKNQILKGNFNMNSTKLVVSDFMAPTTTTTEEGKKTTEAVKIPSFLDCSITAKAKTVVYDNLNLKDVSGNMVIRDEAVTLNNLKMSIFGGNIGLTGTVSTKGKTPTFNMNLGLDKVNIAESFTQLDMLKSIAPIAGVINGKLNSTIKLSGDLQQDMTPKLKTISGDLFWQLLSITVNDKNSAMPITFDHLLNSR
;
A
#
# COMPACT_ATOMS: atom_id res chain seq x y z
N LYS A 1 -14.89 30.92 32.76
CA LYS A 1 -15.57 29.67 32.41
C LYS A 1 -16.31 29.86 31.10
N ILE A 2 -16.22 28.90 30.19
CA ILE A 2 -17.02 28.80 28.96
C ILE A 2 -17.82 27.51 29.08
N ALA A 3 -19.13 27.61 29.00
CA ALA A 3 -20.01 26.45 29.12
C ALA A 3 -21.11 26.51 28.08
N SER A 4 -21.45 25.39 27.52
CA SER A 4 -22.63 25.17 26.70
C SER A 4 -23.26 23.85 27.11
N ASN A 5 -24.57 23.82 27.10
CA ASN A 5 -25.34 22.62 27.37
C ASN A 5 -26.39 22.46 26.27
N ASN A 6 -26.19 21.48 25.38
CA ASN A 6 -27.07 21.20 24.27
C ASN A 6 -27.18 22.31 23.20
N ALA A 7 -26.04 22.95 22.87
CA ALA A 7 -26.00 23.83 21.70
C ALA A 7 -26.03 23.02 20.37
N SER A 8 -26.40 23.70 19.32
CA SER A 8 -26.37 23.13 17.96
C SER A 8 -26.08 24.23 16.95
N PHE A 9 -25.50 23.84 15.82
CA PHE A 9 -25.38 24.70 14.65
C PHE A 9 -25.55 23.90 13.35
N GLN A 10 -25.96 24.60 12.32
CA GLN A 10 -26.05 24.07 10.95
C GLN A 10 -25.60 25.17 10.00
N TYR A 11 -24.76 24.80 9.06
CA TYR A 11 -24.44 25.68 7.95
C TYR A 11 -25.64 25.78 6.99
N PRO A 12 -25.98 26.97 6.45
CA PRO A 12 -27.19 27.18 5.64
C PRO A 12 -27.29 26.21 4.45
N ASP A 13 -26.19 25.92 3.81
CA ASP A 13 -26.14 25.11 2.59
C ASP A 13 -25.85 23.63 2.84
N LEU A 14 -25.76 23.18 4.09
CA LEU A 14 -25.45 21.79 4.43
C LEU A 14 -26.65 21.06 5.03
N PRO A 15 -26.89 19.79 4.61
CA PRO A 15 -28.10 19.06 5.01
C PRO A 15 -28.08 18.56 6.45
N LYS A 16 -26.93 18.57 7.13
CA LYS A 16 -26.80 18.05 8.51
C LYS A 16 -26.31 19.11 9.47
N SER A 17 -26.80 19.00 10.69
CA SER A 17 -26.41 19.84 11.82
C SER A 17 -25.49 19.09 12.78
N VAL A 18 -24.64 19.83 13.46
CA VAL A 18 -23.94 19.38 14.68
C VAL A 18 -24.83 19.70 15.87
N LYS A 19 -25.18 18.69 16.65
CA LYS A 19 -26.14 18.77 17.77
C LYS A 19 -25.52 18.29 19.07
N ASN A 20 -26.26 18.48 20.15
CA ASN A 20 -25.91 18.05 21.51
C ASN A 20 -24.51 18.54 21.91
N ILE A 21 -24.15 19.75 21.48
CA ILE A 21 -22.85 20.33 21.78
C ILE A 21 -22.84 20.72 23.27
N VAL A 22 -22.03 19.98 24.02
CA VAL A 22 -21.76 20.26 25.42
C VAL A 22 -20.31 20.67 25.55
N ILE A 23 -20.08 21.85 26.10
CA ILE A 23 -18.75 22.39 26.40
C ILE A 23 -18.72 22.75 27.87
N ASP A 24 -17.71 22.28 28.59
CA ASP A 24 -17.35 22.76 29.93
C ASP A 24 -15.85 23.01 29.95
N THR A 25 -15.48 24.27 29.82
CA THR A 25 -14.09 24.73 29.72
C THR A 25 -13.82 25.80 30.75
N HIS A 26 -12.72 25.65 31.46
CA HIS A 26 -12.23 26.62 32.40
C HIS A 26 -10.89 27.17 31.95
N ILE A 27 -10.80 28.45 31.74
CA ILE A 27 -9.53 29.16 31.54
C ILE A 27 -9.18 29.74 32.92
N ILE A 28 -8.04 29.37 33.43
CA ILE A 28 -7.60 29.65 34.77
C ILE A 28 -6.25 30.38 34.72
N ASN A 29 -6.15 31.47 35.42
CA ASN A 29 -4.94 32.21 35.65
C ASN A 29 -4.97 32.72 37.13
N GLU A 30 -4.15 32.11 37.96
CA GLU A 30 -4.14 32.39 39.41
C GLU A 30 -3.15 33.48 39.80
N THR A 31 -2.17 33.76 38.96
CA THR A 31 -1.06 34.68 39.29
C THR A 31 -1.15 36.03 38.57
N GLY A 32 -2.00 36.14 37.54
CA GLY A 32 -2.03 37.32 36.66
C GLY A 32 -0.95 37.27 35.54
N LEU A 33 -0.04 36.31 35.60
CA LEU A 33 1.00 36.14 34.55
C LEU A 33 0.46 35.28 33.42
N MET A 34 0.64 35.70 32.18
CA MET A 34 0.16 34.98 30.99
C MET A 34 0.69 33.54 30.94
N ASN A 35 1.93 33.31 31.37
CA ASN A 35 2.56 31.98 31.36
C ASN A 35 1.91 30.98 32.31
N ASP A 36 1.20 31.44 33.32
CA ASP A 36 0.48 30.60 34.32
C ASP A 36 -0.95 30.30 33.88
N THR A 37 -1.35 30.82 32.73
CA THR A 37 -2.66 30.54 32.17
C THR A 37 -2.74 29.10 31.65
N TYR A 38 -3.77 28.37 32.09
CA TYR A 38 -4.05 27.04 31.55
C TYR A 38 -5.52 26.87 31.20
N VAL A 39 -5.81 25.94 30.29
CA VAL A 39 -7.16 25.61 29.85
C VAL A 39 -7.49 24.20 30.31
N ASN A 40 -8.55 24.05 31.05
CA ASN A 40 -9.11 22.78 31.46
C ASN A 40 -10.44 22.55 30.73
N LEU A 41 -10.39 21.78 29.62
CA LEU A 41 -11.56 21.29 28.90
C LEU A 41 -12.06 20.03 29.58
N LYS A 42 -12.97 20.20 30.56
CA LYS A 42 -13.56 19.08 31.31
C LYS A 42 -14.43 18.19 30.44
N LYS A 43 -15.11 18.79 29.48
CA LYS A 43 -15.97 18.09 28.54
C LYS A 43 -16.13 18.88 27.23
N LEU A 44 -15.92 18.21 26.14
CA LEU A 44 -16.43 18.57 24.82
C LEU A 44 -17.18 17.34 24.31
N SER A 45 -18.43 17.50 23.95
CA SER A 45 -19.23 16.44 23.35
C SER A 45 -20.08 17.04 22.23
N PHE A 46 -20.23 16.32 21.14
CA PHE A 46 -21.19 16.69 20.08
C PHE A 46 -21.66 15.43 19.34
N SER A 47 -22.72 15.58 18.58
CA SER A 47 -23.20 14.52 17.68
C SER A 47 -23.54 15.06 16.29
N ILE A 48 -23.36 14.19 15.29
CA ILE A 48 -23.88 14.36 13.95
C ILE A 48 -24.72 13.12 13.67
N ASP A 49 -26.04 13.28 13.60
CA ASP A 49 -27.01 12.18 13.67
C ASP A 49 -26.78 11.30 14.93
N GLN A 50 -26.40 10.02 14.72
CA GLN A 50 -26.11 9.07 15.79
C GLN A 50 -24.61 8.98 16.14
N ASP A 51 -23.77 9.68 15.39
CA ASP A 51 -22.33 9.70 15.62
C ASP A 51 -22.03 10.62 16.82
N VAL A 52 -21.39 10.08 17.84
CA VAL A 52 -21.05 10.83 19.06
C VAL A 52 -19.54 10.91 19.22
N PHE A 53 -19.06 12.12 19.49
CA PHE A 53 -17.66 12.41 19.78
C PHE A 53 -17.51 13.10 21.12
N ASN A 54 -16.53 12.66 21.91
CA ASN A 54 -16.21 13.21 23.22
C ASN A 54 -14.72 13.52 23.29
N ALA A 55 -14.38 14.63 23.96
CA ALA A 55 -13.02 15.00 24.27
C ALA A 55 -12.90 15.63 25.67
N LYS A 56 -11.74 15.45 26.27
CA LYS A 56 -11.26 16.18 27.44
C LYS A 56 -9.83 16.60 27.18
N ALA A 57 -9.40 17.73 27.72
CA ALA A 57 -8.04 18.17 27.60
C ALA A 57 -7.61 19.07 28.75
N ASN A 58 -6.33 19.01 29.09
CA ASN A 58 -5.64 20.00 29.91
C ASN A 58 -4.52 20.60 29.10
N ILE A 59 -4.52 21.91 28.91
CA ILE A 59 -3.54 22.64 28.11
C ILE A 59 -2.87 23.66 29.01
N ARG A 60 -1.56 23.55 29.18
CA ARG A 60 -0.73 24.44 30.00
C ARG A 60 0.28 25.18 29.13
N ASN A 61 0.91 26.22 29.66
CA ASN A 61 1.95 27.01 28.99
C ASN A 61 1.50 27.56 27.63
N ILE A 62 0.25 28.01 27.53
CA ILE A 62 -0.38 28.40 26.25
C ILE A 62 0.30 29.56 25.55
N ALA A 63 1.03 30.41 26.30
CA ALA A 63 1.74 31.58 25.76
C ALA A 63 3.14 31.26 25.20
N THR A 64 3.68 30.10 25.51
CA THR A 64 5.06 29.73 25.12
C THR A 64 5.10 28.43 24.32
N ASN A 65 5.13 27.30 25.02
CA ASN A 65 5.10 25.97 24.40
C ASN A 65 3.97 25.17 25.04
N ALA A 66 2.80 25.19 24.41
CA ALA A 66 1.60 24.56 24.95
C ALA A 66 1.81 23.07 25.18
N LEU A 67 1.60 22.64 26.44
CA LEU A 67 1.58 21.22 26.82
C LEU A 67 0.14 20.74 26.80
N VAL A 68 -0.14 19.78 25.93
CA VAL A 68 -1.47 19.21 25.73
C VAL A 68 -1.52 17.82 26.33
N ASP A 69 -2.52 17.57 27.19
CA ASP A 69 -2.88 16.24 27.70
C ASP A 69 -4.36 16.05 27.39
N ALA A 70 -4.72 15.14 26.50
CA ALA A 70 -6.07 15.00 25.97
C ALA A 70 -6.52 13.54 25.84
N GLU A 71 -7.82 13.35 26.03
CA GLU A 71 -8.53 12.10 25.76
C GLU A 71 -9.58 12.33 24.67
N LEU A 72 -9.59 11.49 23.66
CA LEU A 72 -10.52 11.55 22.53
C LEU A 72 -11.24 10.20 22.41
N LYS A 73 -12.57 10.23 22.41
CA LYS A 73 -13.37 9.02 22.27
C LYS A 73 -14.62 9.28 21.45
N GLY A 74 -14.82 8.50 20.41
CA GLY A 74 -16.01 8.68 19.61
C GLY A 74 -16.09 7.80 18.38
N THR A 75 -17.21 7.96 17.70
CA THR A 75 -17.52 7.35 16.41
C THR A 75 -17.98 8.44 15.48
N ILE A 76 -17.45 8.48 14.27
CA ILE A 76 -17.83 9.43 13.23
C ILE A 76 -18.00 8.69 11.91
N ASN A 77 -19.16 8.80 11.30
CA ASN A 77 -19.37 8.42 9.92
C ASN A 77 -18.78 9.54 9.02
N LEU A 78 -17.73 9.23 8.32
CA LEU A 78 -16.99 10.19 7.50
C LEU A 78 -17.86 10.83 6.40
N ALA A 79 -18.87 10.12 5.90
CA ALA A 79 -19.85 10.67 4.95
C ALA A 79 -20.75 11.76 5.57
N ASN A 80 -20.83 11.85 6.89
CA ASN A 80 -21.59 12.87 7.60
C ASN A 80 -20.77 14.16 7.80
N VAL A 81 -19.44 14.05 7.82
CA VAL A 81 -18.55 15.20 8.07
C VAL A 81 -18.76 16.28 7.02
N THR A 82 -18.69 15.94 5.74
CA THR A 82 -18.88 16.89 4.62
C THR A 82 -20.31 17.41 4.51
N LYS A 83 -21.27 16.73 5.11
CA LYS A 83 -22.69 17.14 5.16
C LYS A 83 -23.01 18.08 6.32
N ALA A 84 -22.14 18.13 7.34
CA ALA A 84 -22.33 18.96 8.54
C ALA A 84 -21.32 20.11 8.64
N TYR A 85 -20.17 20.00 7.96
CA TYR A 85 -19.10 20.99 7.97
C TYR A 85 -18.55 21.22 6.55
N PRO A 86 -18.30 22.47 6.10
CA PRO A 86 -17.91 22.81 4.74
C PRO A 86 -16.43 22.46 4.47
N VAL A 87 -16.14 21.19 4.29
CA VAL A 87 -14.82 20.70 3.85
C VAL A 87 -14.89 20.51 2.33
N LYS A 88 -14.00 21.16 1.61
CA LYS A 88 -13.83 20.92 0.16
C LYS A 88 -12.99 19.66 -0.01
N LEU A 89 -13.60 18.63 -0.54
CA LEU A 89 -12.94 17.38 -0.90
C LEU A 89 -13.27 17.09 -2.37
N ASP A 90 -12.28 16.62 -3.10
CA ASP A 90 -12.46 16.24 -4.51
C ASP A 90 -13.45 15.08 -4.66
N LYS A 91 -13.50 14.20 -3.65
CA LYS A 91 -14.45 13.08 -3.59
C LYS A 91 -15.04 12.94 -2.18
N PRO A 92 -16.30 12.46 -2.06
CA PRO A 92 -16.93 12.25 -0.76
C PRO A 92 -16.20 11.17 0.03
N LEU A 93 -15.95 11.43 1.30
CA LEU A 93 -15.44 10.43 2.24
C LEU A 93 -16.53 9.40 2.54
N THR A 94 -16.11 8.17 2.79
CA THR A 94 -16.96 7.06 3.24
C THR A 94 -16.35 6.38 4.46
N GLY A 95 -17.13 5.54 5.12
CA GLY A 95 -16.65 4.71 6.23
C GLY A 95 -16.90 5.32 7.61
N ILE A 96 -16.66 4.50 8.60
CA ILE A 96 -16.86 4.82 10.02
C ILE A 96 -15.51 4.84 10.72
N LEU A 97 -15.14 5.99 11.24
CA LEU A 97 -13.97 6.18 12.09
C LEU A 97 -14.38 6.03 13.55
N LYS A 98 -13.68 5.16 14.29
CA LYS A 98 -13.79 5.06 15.75
C LYS A 98 -12.45 5.36 16.39
N ALA A 99 -12.44 6.15 17.43
CA ALA A 99 -11.26 6.52 18.19
C ALA A 99 -11.50 6.33 19.70
N ASP A 100 -10.51 5.80 20.40
CA ASP A 100 -10.37 5.80 21.83
C ASP A 100 -8.89 6.00 22.14
N VAL A 101 -8.47 7.26 22.28
CA VAL A 101 -7.05 7.67 22.28
C VAL A 101 -6.81 8.67 23.40
N LYS A 102 -5.72 8.45 24.13
CA LYS A 102 -5.10 9.43 25.02
C LYS A 102 -3.83 9.94 24.38
N THR A 103 -3.61 11.23 24.41
CA THR A 103 -2.45 11.87 23.82
C THR A 103 -1.85 12.89 24.77
N LYS A 104 -0.50 12.93 24.82
CA LYS A 104 0.24 13.94 25.57
C LYS A 104 1.42 14.42 24.76
N PHE A 105 1.51 15.71 24.52
CA PHE A 105 2.56 16.32 23.71
C PHE A 105 2.75 17.80 24.02
N ASP A 106 3.85 18.35 23.58
CA ASP A 106 4.07 19.80 23.52
C ASP A 106 3.99 20.29 22.06
N MET A 107 3.51 21.52 21.86
CA MET A 107 3.28 22.07 20.52
C MET A 107 4.58 22.25 19.74
N LYS A 108 5.67 22.60 20.39
CA LYS A 108 6.98 22.72 19.73
C LYS A 108 7.44 21.39 19.13
N SER A 109 7.23 20.28 19.81
CA SER A 109 7.51 18.94 19.28
C SER A 109 6.71 18.64 18.03
N VAL A 110 5.45 19.07 17.94
CA VAL A 110 4.62 18.93 16.74
C VAL A 110 5.12 19.85 15.62
N GLU A 111 5.39 21.12 15.91
CA GLU A 111 5.84 22.11 14.94
C GLU A 111 7.21 21.76 14.33
N THR A 112 8.12 21.24 15.17
CA THR A 112 9.47 20.83 14.74
C THR A 112 9.55 19.37 14.27
N SER A 113 8.40 18.69 14.15
CA SER A 113 8.31 17.28 13.73
C SER A 113 9.06 16.27 14.62
N GLN A 114 9.23 16.61 15.90
CA GLN A 114 9.82 15.72 16.92
C GLN A 114 8.77 14.78 17.51
N TYR A 115 8.16 13.95 16.65
CA TYR A 115 7.01 13.11 17.00
C TYR A 115 7.32 12.02 18.02
N GLN A 116 8.60 11.70 18.23
CA GLN A 116 9.06 10.80 19.29
C GLN A 116 8.72 11.29 20.70
N ASN A 117 8.46 12.59 20.85
CA ASN A 117 8.07 13.20 22.13
C ASN A 117 6.56 13.08 22.39
N ILE A 118 5.78 12.66 21.40
CA ILE A 118 4.34 12.49 21.53
C ILE A 118 4.05 11.14 22.20
N GLN A 119 3.41 11.17 23.34
CA GLN A 119 2.97 9.99 24.06
C GLN A 119 1.50 9.71 23.72
N ASN A 120 1.24 8.67 22.98
CA ASN A 120 -0.10 8.24 22.65
C ASN A 120 -0.37 6.84 23.16
N SER A 121 -1.61 6.59 23.50
CA SER A 121 -2.13 5.26 23.82
C SER A 121 -3.56 5.12 23.34
N GLY A 122 -3.96 3.92 22.99
CA GLY A 122 -5.32 3.65 22.53
C GLY A 122 -5.39 3.11 21.11
N ILE A 123 -6.57 3.17 20.51
CA ILE A 123 -6.85 2.57 19.20
C ILE A 123 -7.68 3.55 18.35
N VAL A 124 -7.31 3.64 17.09
CA VAL A 124 -8.14 4.24 16.03
C VAL A 124 -8.47 3.14 15.03
N SER A 125 -9.72 3.01 14.65
CA SER A 125 -10.17 2.07 13.62
C SER A 125 -11.04 2.75 12.57
N LEU A 126 -10.94 2.24 11.35
CA LEU A 126 -11.68 2.70 10.18
C LEU A 126 -12.34 1.48 9.53
N THR A 127 -13.62 1.56 9.22
CA THR A 127 -14.38 0.49 8.54
C THR A 127 -15.15 1.02 7.35
N GLY A 128 -15.20 0.26 6.26
CA GLY A 128 -16.01 0.61 5.09
C GLY A 128 -15.53 1.86 4.34
N PHE A 129 -14.24 2.14 4.35
CA PHE A 129 -13.66 3.28 3.62
C PHE A 129 -13.42 2.90 2.15
N ASN A 130 -13.87 3.75 1.25
CA ASN A 130 -13.64 3.59 -0.18
C ASN A 130 -12.80 4.76 -0.68
N TYR A 131 -11.68 4.45 -1.32
CA TYR A 131 -10.79 5.42 -1.94
C TYR A 131 -10.76 5.23 -3.44
N GLU A 132 -10.96 6.32 -4.16
CA GLU A 132 -10.86 6.39 -5.62
C GLU A 132 -9.95 7.57 -5.97
N GLY A 133 -8.75 7.29 -6.45
CA GLY A 133 -7.78 8.28 -6.87
C GLY A 133 -7.35 8.07 -8.33
N PRO A 134 -6.80 9.10 -8.98
CA PRO A 134 -6.31 8.98 -10.35
C PRO A 134 -5.14 8.00 -10.47
N GLU A 135 -4.42 7.78 -9.37
CA GLU A 135 -3.30 6.85 -9.28
C GLU A 135 -3.71 5.37 -9.16
N MET A 136 -5.02 5.08 -9.03
CA MET A 136 -5.54 3.74 -8.86
C MET A 136 -6.42 3.32 -10.04
N ALA A 137 -6.11 2.19 -10.66
CA ALA A 137 -6.95 1.64 -11.74
C ALA A 137 -8.35 1.25 -11.28
N LYS A 138 -8.49 0.87 -10.02
CA LYS A 138 -9.74 0.39 -9.42
C LYS A 138 -9.92 0.98 -8.03
N PRO A 139 -11.18 1.14 -7.57
CA PRO A 139 -11.44 1.60 -6.20
C PRO A 139 -10.72 0.72 -5.17
N PHE A 140 -10.09 1.36 -4.22
CA PHE A 140 -9.43 0.70 -3.08
C PHE A 140 -10.37 0.73 -1.88
N LYS A 141 -10.85 -0.45 -1.48
CA LYS A 141 -11.82 -0.60 -0.39
C LYS A 141 -11.14 -1.13 0.85
N ILE A 142 -11.11 -0.33 1.91
CA ILE A 142 -10.68 -0.77 3.23
C ILE A 142 -11.92 -1.28 3.97
N ASN A 143 -12.02 -2.61 4.11
CA ASN A 143 -13.08 -3.22 4.91
C ASN A 143 -12.91 -2.89 6.38
N GLN A 144 -11.65 -3.00 6.86
CA GLN A 144 -11.27 -2.68 8.22
C GLN A 144 -9.80 -2.30 8.31
N ALA A 145 -9.50 -1.24 9.06
CA ALA A 145 -8.16 -0.89 9.49
C ALA A 145 -8.19 -0.56 10.98
N ALA A 146 -7.13 -0.94 11.73
CA ALA A 146 -6.99 -0.62 13.13
C ALA A 146 -5.52 -0.31 13.45
N VAL A 147 -5.30 0.89 13.99
CA VAL A 147 -3.99 1.37 14.44
C VAL A 147 -4.02 1.49 15.96
N ALA A 148 -3.12 0.80 16.62
CA ALA A 148 -2.92 0.91 18.05
C ALA A 148 -1.70 1.78 18.35
N PHE A 149 -1.88 2.66 19.32
CA PHE A 149 -0.87 3.56 19.84
C PHE A 149 -0.45 3.11 21.23
N ASN A 150 0.83 3.07 21.47
CA ASN A 150 1.40 3.00 22.80
C ASN A 150 2.63 3.93 22.86
N PRO A 151 3.15 4.28 24.06
CA PRO A 151 4.23 5.26 24.18
C PRO A 151 5.52 4.94 23.41
N SER A 152 5.74 3.68 23.06
CA SER A 152 6.98 3.22 22.40
C SER A 152 6.79 2.85 20.94
N GLN A 153 5.56 2.59 20.48
CA GLN A 153 5.33 2.04 19.13
C GLN A 153 3.92 2.32 18.62
N ILE A 154 3.82 2.59 17.32
CA ILE A 154 2.56 2.62 16.59
C ILE A 154 2.46 1.33 15.77
N ARG A 155 1.36 0.60 15.92
CA ARG A 155 1.13 -0.69 15.25
C ARG A 155 -0.10 -0.64 14.37
N LEU A 156 0.04 -1.13 13.16
CA LEU A 156 -1.07 -1.54 12.32
C LEU A 156 -1.49 -2.96 12.75
N ASN A 157 -2.50 -3.04 13.62
CA ASN A 157 -2.98 -4.33 14.14
C ASN A 157 -3.80 -5.08 13.10
N GLN A 158 -4.49 -4.35 12.23
CA GLN A 158 -5.31 -4.90 11.17
C GLN A 158 -5.40 -3.92 10.01
N PHE A 159 -5.31 -4.45 8.82
CA PHE A 159 -5.63 -3.77 7.57
C PHE A 159 -6.16 -4.83 6.62
N ASP A 160 -7.46 -4.82 6.38
CA ASP A 160 -8.16 -5.70 5.45
C ASP A 160 -8.72 -4.85 4.33
N ALA A 161 -8.21 -5.04 3.12
CA ALA A 161 -8.55 -4.24 1.97
C ALA A 161 -8.72 -5.07 0.71
N LYS A 162 -9.44 -4.50 -0.26
CA LYS A 162 -9.65 -5.09 -1.59
C LYS A 162 -9.51 -4.02 -2.66
N THR A 163 -8.96 -4.41 -3.81
CA THR A 163 -8.99 -3.64 -5.05
C THR A 163 -9.15 -4.59 -6.22
N GLY A 164 -10.14 -4.32 -7.08
CA GLY A 164 -10.50 -5.26 -8.13
C GLY A 164 -10.84 -6.64 -7.57
N THR A 165 -10.09 -7.66 -7.98
CA THR A 165 -10.21 -9.04 -7.48
C THR A 165 -9.16 -9.42 -6.45
N SER A 166 -8.25 -8.48 -6.13
CA SER A 166 -7.19 -8.65 -5.15
C SER A 166 -7.69 -8.39 -3.72
N ASP A 167 -7.19 -9.19 -2.78
CA ASP A 167 -7.36 -8.99 -1.35
C ASP A 167 -6.00 -8.76 -0.66
N LEU A 168 -6.01 -7.95 0.39
CA LEU A 168 -4.83 -7.64 1.20
C LEU A 168 -5.17 -7.71 2.67
N GLN A 169 -4.38 -8.45 3.42
CA GLN A 169 -4.38 -8.44 4.87
C GLN A 169 -2.98 -8.03 5.35
N VAL A 170 -2.88 -6.90 6.02
CA VAL A 170 -1.59 -6.35 6.44
C VAL A 170 -1.60 -6.06 7.92
N THR A 171 -0.51 -6.42 8.59
CA THR A 171 -0.19 -6.03 9.96
C THR A 171 1.25 -5.53 10.02
N GLY A 172 1.61 -4.76 11.06
CA GLY A 172 3.00 -4.32 11.16
C GLY A 172 3.23 -3.15 12.09
N THR A 173 4.35 -2.48 11.90
CA THR A 173 4.75 -1.28 12.63
C THR A 173 4.79 -0.07 11.70
N LEU A 174 4.45 1.09 12.23
CA LEU A 174 4.42 2.37 11.53
C LEU A 174 5.46 3.29 12.22
N ASP A 175 6.60 3.51 11.55
CA ASP A 175 7.73 4.21 12.17
C ASP A 175 7.67 5.74 11.99
N ASN A 176 6.99 6.23 10.94
CA ASN A 176 6.81 7.66 10.67
C ASN A 176 5.34 8.03 10.40
N PHE A 177 4.43 7.49 11.20
CA PHE A 177 2.99 7.67 10.99
C PHE A 177 2.55 9.14 11.02
N TYR A 178 2.99 9.91 12.00
CA TYR A 178 2.60 11.34 12.13
C TYR A 178 3.19 12.21 11.02
N GLY A 179 4.44 11.94 10.64
CA GLY A 179 5.07 12.60 9.51
C GLY A 179 4.32 12.36 8.21
N PHE A 180 3.86 11.13 8.01
CA PHE A 180 3.05 10.77 6.84
C PHE A 180 1.67 11.45 6.88
N VAL A 181 0.93 11.34 7.98
CA VAL A 181 -0.45 11.84 8.07
C VAL A 181 -0.53 13.37 8.05
N PHE A 182 0.40 14.07 8.74
CA PHE A 182 0.28 15.51 8.94
C PHE A 182 1.24 16.37 8.12
N LYS A 183 2.28 15.78 7.53
CA LYS A 183 3.36 16.53 6.85
C LYS A 183 3.68 15.99 5.44
N ASN A 184 2.87 15.07 4.91
CA ASN A 184 3.10 14.39 3.63
C ASN A 184 4.52 13.80 3.50
N GLN A 185 5.09 13.32 4.62
CA GLN A 185 6.39 12.66 4.63
C GLN A 185 6.27 11.20 4.21
N ILE A 186 7.41 10.57 3.97
CA ILE A 186 7.49 9.16 3.61
C ILE A 186 6.97 8.28 4.74
N LEU A 187 6.04 7.39 4.46
CA LEU A 187 5.59 6.35 5.39
C LEU A 187 6.66 5.28 5.52
N LYS A 188 7.14 5.07 6.75
CA LYS A 188 8.12 4.04 7.07
C LYS A 188 7.49 2.96 7.93
N GLY A 189 7.94 1.72 7.75
CA GLY A 189 7.45 0.63 8.58
C GLY A 189 7.88 -0.75 8.13
N ASN A 190 7.54 -1.74 8.96
CA ASN A 190 7.77 -3.15 8.70
C ASN A 190 6.43 -3.89 8.73
N PHE A 191 6.11 -4.57 7.66
CA PHE A 191 4.78 -5.16 7.47
C PHE A 191 4.84 -6.65 7.17
N ASN A 192 3.80 -7.36 7.61
CA ASN A 192 3.47 -8.70 7.17
C ASN A 192 2.20 -8.61 6.32
N MET A 193 2.29 -9.08 5.10
CA MET A 193 1.19 -9.08 4.13
C MET A 193 0.77 -10.51 3.80
N ASN A 194 -0.52 -10.78 3.87
CA ASN A 194 -1.13 -12.01 3.37
C ASN A 194 -2.18 -11.66 2.32
N SER A 195 -2.30 -12.51 1.31
CA SER A 195 -3.31 -12.41 0.26
C SER A 195 -3.78 -13.81 -0.16
N THR A 196 -5.06 -13.95 -0.46
CA THR A 196 -5.57 -15.16 -1.12
C THR A 196 -5.34 -15.07 -2.61
N LYS A 197 -5.60 -13.91 -3.18
CA LYS A 197 -5.38 -13.61 -4.59
C LYS A 197 -4.90 -12.18 -4.78
N LEU A 198 -3.78 -12.02 -5.44
CA LEU A 198 -3.20 -10.74 -5.82
C LEU A 198 -3.06 -10.68 -7.33
N VAL A 199 -3.76 -9.77 -7.97
CA VAL A 199 -3.67 -9.52 -9.42
C VAL A 199 -2.88 -8.23 -9.61
N VAL A 200 -1.70 -8.33 -10.21
CA VAL A 200 -0.76 -7.20 -10.28
C VAL A 200 -1.38 -6.01 -11.00
N SER A 201 -2.17 -6.24 -12.06
CA SER A 201 -2.86 -5.18 -12.79
C SER A 201 -3.95 -4.45 -11.99
N ASP A 202 -4.43 -4.99 -10.87
CA ASP A 202 -5.39 -4.29 -10.00
C ASP A 202 -4.75 -3.08 -9.29
N PHE A 203 -3.41 -3.05 -9.19
CA PHE A 203 -2.63 -2.00 -8.53
C PHE A 203 -1.98 -1.02 -9.53
N MET A 204 -2.19 -1.25 -10.82
CA MET A 204 -1.65 -0.39 -11.87
C MET A 204 -2.56 0.83 -12.08
N ALA A 205 -1.99 1.99 -12.42
CA ALA A 205 -2.80 3.13 -12.80
C ALA A 205 -3.55 2.87 -14.11
N PRO A 206 -4.78 3.40 -14.29
CA PRO A 206 -5.48 3.29 -15.56
C PRO A 206 -4.67 3.97 -16.65
N THR A 207 -4.54 3.31 -17.80
CA THR A 207 -4.07 3.92 -19.02
C THR A 207 -5.16 4.89 -19.51
N THR A 208 -5.09 6.16 -19.14
CA THR A 208 -5.98 7.18 -19.69
C THR A 208 -5.59 7.47 -21.13
N THR A 209 -6.36 6.94 -22.06
CA THR A 209 -6.38 7.41 -23.44
C THR A 209 -7.21 8.69 -23.52
N THR A 210 -6.61 9.85 -23.35
CA THR A 210 -7.21 11.11 -23.77
C THR A 210 -6.84 11.36 -25.22
N THR A 211 -7.78 11.18 -26.10
CA THR A 211 -7.70 11.58 -27.49
C THR A 211 -8.07 13.05 -27.63
N GLU A 212 -7.07 13.92 -27.70
CA GLU A 212 -7.10 15.04 -28.63
C GLU A 212 -5.81 14.95 -29.45
N GLU A 213 -5.97 14.85 -30.76
CA GLU A 213 -4.89 14.74 -31.76
C GLU A 213 -4.01 13.49 -31.76
N GLY A 214 -4.59 12.29 -31.67
CA GLY A 214 -3.93 11.07 -32.16
C GLY A 214 -2.65 10.61 -31.43
N LYS A 215 -2.23 11.20 -30.31
CA LYS A 215 -1.12 10.75 -29.47
C LYS A 215 -1.65 10.14 -28.17
N LYS A 216 -1.61 8.82 -28.11
CA LYS A 216 -1.83 8.07 -26.88
C LYS A 216 -0.67 8.34 -25.91
N THR A 217 -0.84 9.19 -24.93
CA THR A 217 0.08 9.30 -23.79
C THR A 217 -0.42 8.36 -22.69
N THR A 218 0.20 7.21 -22.60
CA THR A 218 -0.03 6.26 -21.51
C THR A 218 0.77 6.73 -20.30
N GLU A 219 0.14 7.10 -19.22
CA GLU A 219 0.87 7.35 -17.96
C GLU A 219 1.44 6.02 -17.46
N ALA A 220 2.75 6.01 -17.20
CA ALA A 220 3.45 4.84 -16.72
C ALA A 220 3.02 4.50 -15.29
N VAL A 221 2.83 3.22 -15.00
CA VAL A 221 2.69 2.72 -13.63
C VAL A 221 3.89 3.16 -12.81
N LYS A 222 3.64 3.75 -11.63
CA LYS A 222 4.69 4.17 -10.71
C LYS A 222 4.56 3.46 -9.37
N ILE A 223 5.70 3.01 -8.87
CA ILE A 223 5.83 2.56 -7.49
C ILE A 223 5.75 3.81 -6.60
N PRO A 224 4.92 3.81 -5.54
CA PRO A 224 4.71 5.00 -4.73
C PRO A 224 6.00 5.54 -4.10
N SER A 225 6.31 6.81 -4.34
CA SER A 225 7.48 7.50 -3.77
C SER A 225 7.35 7.78 -2.28
N PHE A 226 6.12 7.73 -1.76
CA PHE A 226 5.84 8.00 -0.35
C PHE A 226 6.03 6.79 0.57
N LEU A 227 6.54 5.65 0.05
CA LEU A 227 6.78 4.43 0.82
C LEU A 227 8.28 4.17 1.02
N ASP A 228 8.68 3.84 2.26
CA ASP A 228 9.96 3.25 2.64
C ASP A 228 9.68 2.09 3.61
N CYS A 229 9.32 0.94 3.05
CA CYS A 229 8.74 -0.16 3.81
C CYS A 229 9.43 -1.48 3.52
N SER A 230 9.64 -2.29 4.58
CA SER A 230 10.00 -3.69 4.47
C SER A 230 8.74 -4.55 4.63
N ILE A 231 8.52 -5.48 3.72
CA ILE A 231 7.32 -6.31 3.68
C ILE A 231 7.72 -7.79 3.60
N THR A 232 7.24 -8.58 4.56
CA THR A 232 7.22 -10.05 4.45
C THR A 232 5.87 -10.44 3.86
N ALA A 233 5.89 -11.00 2.66
CA ALA A 233 4.68 -11.27 1.88
C ALA A 233 4.41 -12.77 1.75
N LYS A 234 3.11 -13.12 1.79
CA LYS A 234 2.59 -14.45 1.43
C LYS A 234 1.32 -14.28 0.62
N ALA A 235 1.23 -14.95 -0.51
CA ALA A 235 0.02 -14.97 -1.33
C ALA A 235 -0.23 -16.38 -1.87
N LYS A 236 -1.46 -16.88 -1.76
CA LYS A 236 -1.80 -18.19 -2.34
C LYS A 236 -1.72 -18.19 -3.86
N THR A 237 -2.15 -17.09 -4.48
CA THR A 237 -2.06 -16.90 -5.92
C THR A 237 -1.70 -15.46 -6.23
N VAL A 238 -0.68 -15.29 -7.06
CA VAL A 238 -0.37 -14.00 -7.71
C VAL A 238 -0.58 -14.16 -9.21
N VAL A 239 -1.42 -13.31 -9.78
CA VAL A 239 -1.66 -13.25 -11.22
C VAL A 239 -0.84 -12.10 -11.80
N TYR A 240 0.10 -12.44 -12.65
CA TYR A 240 0.93 -11.49 -13.39
C TYR A 240 0.81 -11.80 -14.88
N ASP A 241 0.22 -10.89 -15.64
CA ASP A 241 -0.14 -11.10 -17.03
C ASP A 241 -0.97 -12.41 -17.17
N ASN A 242 -0.54 -13.33 -18.01
CA ASN A 242 -1.17 -14.64 -18.20
C ASN A 242 -0.71 -15.71 -17.19
N LEU A 243 0.21 -15.37 -16.27
CA LEU A 243 0.80 -16.32 -15.33
C LEU A 243 0.04 -16.39 -14.01
N ASN A 244 -0.16 -17.60 -13.52
CA ASN A 244 -0.72 -17.88 -12.20
C ASN A 244 0.37 -18.47 -11.29
N LEU A 245 1.01 -17.61 -10.51
CA LEU A 245 2.05 -17.97 -9.55
C LEU A 245 1.38 -18.44 -8.26
N LYS A 246 1.72 -19.64 -7.81
CA LYS A 246 1.12 -20.25 -6.60
C LYS A 246 2.08 -20.20 -5.43
N ASP A 247 1.53 -20.13 -4.22
CA ASP A 247 2.26 -20.19 -2.95
C ASP A 247 3.44 -19.21 -2.89
N VAL A 248 3.20 -18.00 -3.36
CA VAL A 248 4.21 -16.93 -3.40
C VAL A 248 4.53 -16.49 -1.99
N SER A 249 5.82 -16.48 -1.65
CA SER A 249 6.31 -16.00 -0.37
C SER A 249 7.69 -15.39 -0.50
N GLY A 250 8.01 -14.42 0.35
CA GLY A 250 9.34 -13.80 0.39
C GLY A 250 9.32 -12.42 1.05
N ASN A 251 10.42 -11.72 0.91
CA ASN A 251 10.57 -10.38 1.46
C ASN A 251 10.74 -9.36 0.33
N MET A 252 10.18 -8.19 0.51
CA MET A 252 10.37 -7.07 -0.41
C MET A 252 10.64 -5.79 0.37
N VAL A 253 11.40 -4.89 -0.25
CA VAL A 253 11.61 -3.54 0.24
C VAL A 253 11.11 -2.57 -0.82
N ILE A 254 10.20 -1.69 -0.44
CA ILE A 254 9.74 -0.59 -1.29
C ILE A 254 10.45 0.67 -0.82
N ARG A 255 11.23 1.29 -1.68
CA ARG A 255 11.97 2.53 -1.39
C ARG A 255 12.34 3.23 -2.69
N ASP A 256 12.30 4.56 -2.70
CA ASP A 256 12.77 5.40 -3.81
C ASP A 256 12.17 5.02 -5.17
N GLU A 257 10.86 4.82 -5.21
CA GLU A 257 10.14 4.36 -6.42
C GLU A 257 10.67 3.03 -7.00
N ALA A 258 11.22 2.17 -6.12
CA ALA A 258 11.70 0.85 -6.49
C ALA A 258 11.19 -0.23 -5.51
N VAL A 259 11.04 -1.44 -6.03
CA VAL A 259 10.78 -2.65 -5.24
C VAL A 259 11.97 -3.57 -5.38
N THR A 260 12.63 -3.88 -4.27
CA THR A 260 13.65 -4.92 -4.20
C THR A 260 13.01 -6.20 -3.68
N LEU A 261 13.11 -7.26 -4.45
CA LEU A 261 12.57 -8.59 -4.16
C LEU A 261 13.69 -9.47 -3.58
N ASN A 262 13.49 -9.97 -2.37
CA ASN A 262 14.48 -10.81 -1.69
C ASN A 262 13.88 -12.18 -1.42
N ASN A 263 14.52 -13.22 -1.99
CA ASN A 263 14.15 -14.62 -1.77
C ASN A 263 12.66 -14.92 -1.99
N LEU A 264 12.05 -14.34 -3.04
CA LEU A 264 10.72 -14.75 -3.45
C LEU A 264 10.77 -16.21 -3.91
N LYS A 265 9.82 -17.00 -3.42
CA LYS A 265 9.60 -18.39 -3.83
C LYS A 265 8.17 -18.53 -4.31
N MET A 266 7.97 -19.30 -5.35
CA MET A 266 6.67 -19.57 -5.93
C MET A 266 6.66 -20.89 -6.69
N SER A 267 5.48 -21.45 -6.87
CA SER A 267 5.28 -22.66 -7.70
C SER A 267 4.58 -22.29 -9.00
N ILE A 268 5.11 -22.75 -10.10
CA ILE A 268 4.55 -22.59 -11.45
C ILE A 268 5.15 -23.66 -12.39
N PHE A 269 4.45 -24.02 -13.46
CA PHE A 269 4.90 -25.00 -14.47
C PHE A 269 5.30 -26.35 -13.86
N GLY A 270 4.58 -26.79 -12.82
CA GLY A 270 4.86 -28.05 -12.16
C GLY A 270 6.20 -28.14 -11.42
N GLY A 271 6.87 -27.02 -11.21
CA GLY A 271 8.13 -26.87 -10.46
C GLY A 271 8.09 -25.64 -9.57
N ASN A 272 9.29 -25.20 -9.13
CA ASN A 272 9.44 -24.04 -8.27
C ASN A 272 10.32 -22.97 -8.91
N ILE A 273 10.05 -21.72 -8.57
CA ILE A 273 10.88 -20.58 -8.96
C ILE A 273 11.32 -19.82 -7.71
N GLY A 274 12.62 -19.58 -7.61
CA GLY A 274 13.20 -18.59 -6.71
C GLY A 274 13.50 -17.30 -7.47
N LEU A 275 13.18 -16.15 -6.91
CA LEU A 275 13.37 -14.84 -7.56
C LEU A 275 13.99 -13.85 -6.58
N THR A 276 15.05 -13.20 -7.05
CA THR A 276 15.61 -11.99 -6.43
C THR A 276 15.78 -10.91 -7.49
N GLY A 277 15.68 -9.65 -7.12
CA GLY A 277 15.89 -8.58 -8.08
C GLY A 277 15.29 -7.26 -7.68
N THR A 278 15.31 -6.32 -8.60
CA THR A 278 14.79 -4.97 -8.39
C THR A 278 13.98 -4.52 -9.60
N VAL A 279 12.85 -3.89 -9.34
CA VAL A 279 12.06 -3.15 -10.32
C VAL A 279 12.06 -1.70 -9.90
N SER A 280 12.37 -0.77 -10.80
CA SER A 280 12.39 0.66 -10.53
C SER A 280 11.56 1.44 -11.52
N THR A 281 10.77 2.37 -11.01
CA THR A 281 9.99 3.33 -11.80
C THR A 281 10.49 4.77 -11.64
N LYS A 282 11.68 4.95 -11.04
CA LYS A 282 12.28 6.27 -10.79
C LYS A 282 12.62 7.04 -12.07
N GLY A 283 13.02 6.31 -13.13
CA GLY A 283 13.32 6.88 -14.44
C GLY A 283 12.07 7.14 -15.29
N LYS A 284 12.26 7.75 -16.46
CA LYS A 284 11.19 7.92 -17.46
C LYS A 284 10.70 6.55 -18.01
N THR A 285 11.61 5.59 -18.09
CA THR A 285 11.31 4.21 -18.47
C THR A 285 11.53 3.33 -17.25
N PRO A 286 10.54 2.53 -16.83
CA PRO A 286 10.73 1.55 -15.78
C PRO A 286 11.77 0.50 -16.20
N THR A 287 12.57 0.04 -15.24
CA THR A 287 13.64 -0.94 -15.46
C THR A 287 13.53 -2.10 -14.49
N PHE A 288 14.11 -3.23 -14.86
CA PHE A 288 14.24 -4.37 -13.98
C PHE A 288 15.62 -5.00 -14.04
N ASN A 289 16.02 -5.64 -12.95
CA ASN A 289 17.17 -6.52 -12.86
C ASN A 289 16.78 -7.69 -11.97
N MET A 290 16.82 -8.91 -12.48
CA MET A 290 16.30 -10.09 -11.82
C MET A 290 17.20 -11.30 -11.98
N ASN A 291 17.29 -12.11 -10.93
CA ASN A 291 17.87 -13.44 -10.95
C ASN A 291 16.77 -14.46 -10.63
N LEU A 292 16.54 -15.37 -11.54
CA LEU A 292 15.58 -16.45 -11.42
C LEU A 292 16.31 -17.79 -11.30
N GLY A 293 15.94 -18.58 -10.30
CA GLY A 293 16.30 -19.98 -10.19
C GLY A 293 15.08 -20.85 -10.48
N LEU A 294 15.13 -21.66 -11.52
CA LEU A 294 14.08 -22.60 -11.88
C LEU A 294 14.47 -23.99 -11.36
N ASP A 295 13.59 -24.64 -10.61
CA ASP A 295 13.78 -25.99 -10.09
C ASP A 295 12.67 -26.91 -10.60
N LYS A 296 13.06 -27.90 -11.40
CA LYS A 296 12.20 -28.95 -11.95
C LYS A 296 10.94 -28.43 -12.70
N VAL A 297 11.06 -27.29 -13.38
CA VAL A 297 9.94 -26.74 -14.15
C VAL A 297 9.72 -27.54 -15.45
N ASN A 298 8.46 -27.64 -15.86
CA ASN A 298 8.09 -28.27 -17.12
C ASN A 298 8.55 -27.39 -18.30
N ILE A 299 9.29 -27.99 -19.24
CA ILE A 299 9.88 -27.29 -20.37
C ILE A 299 8.77 -26.75 -21.29
N ALA A 300 7.88 -27.62 -21.75
CA ALA A 300 6.82 -27.22 -22.68
C ALA A 300 5.96 -26.10 -22.14
N GLU A 301 5.50 -26.19 -20.87
CA GLU A 301 4.68 -25.16 -20.24
C GLU A 301 5.43 -23.83 -20.10
N SER A 302 6.69 -23.86 -19.65
CA SER A 302 7.48 -22.64 -19.46
C SER A 302 7.78 -21.91 -20.77
N PHE A 303 8.08 -22.64 -21.84
CA PHE A 303 8.36 -22.04 -23.15
C PHE A 303 7.12 -21.66 -23.94
N THR A 304 5.95 -22.18 -23.63
CA THR A 304 4.69 -21.76 -24.26
C THR A 304 4.04 -20.58 -23.56
N GLN A 305 4.19 -20.43 -22.26
CA GLN A 305 3.52 -19.39 -21.47
C GLN A 305 4.40 -18.15 -21.23
N LEU A 306 5.72 -18.28 -21.25
CA LEU A 306 6.64 -17.15 -21.11
C LEU A 306 7.07 -16.65 -22.48
N ASP A 307 6.55 -15.51 -22.93
CA ASP A 307 6.85 -14.92 -24.24
C ASP A 307 8.36 -14.71 -24.46
N MET A 308 9.09 -14.39 -23.40
CA MET A 308 10.54 -14.28 -23.45
C MET A 308 11.20 -15.60 -23.82
N LEU A 309 10.83 -16.70 -23.16
CA LEU A 309 11.39 -18.02 -23.45
C LEU A 309 10.94 -18.53 -24.82
N LYS A 310 9.68 -18.27 -25.19
CA LYS A 310 9.14 -18.59 -26.51
C LYS A 310 9.92 -17.90 -27.63
N SER A 311 10.38 -16.67 -27.43
CA SER A 311 11.16 -15.93 -28.43
C SER A 311 12.61 -16.45 -28.56
N ILE A 312 13.18 -17.02 -27.48
CA ILE A 312 14.54 -17.55 -27.46
C ILE A 312 14.60 -18.94 -28.10
N ALA A 313 13.67 -19.83 -27.77
CA ALA A 313 13.65 -21.20 -28.26
C ALA A 313 12.21 -21.71 -28.51
N PRO A 314 11.56 -21.31 -29.62
CA PRO A 314 10.16 -21.66 -29.89
C PRO A 314 9.92 -23.19 -29.93
N ILE A 315 10.91 -23.95 -30.35
CA ILE A 315 10.85 -25.41 -30.48
C ILE A 315 10.79 -26.13 -29.13
N ALA A 316 11.24 -25.49 -28.05
CA ALA A 316 11.23 -26.08 -26.72
C ALA A 316 9.82 -26.34 -26.21
N GLY A 317 8.79 -25.68 -26.76
CA GLY A 317 7.38 -25.93 -26.44
C GLY A 317 6.87 -27.33 -26.81
N VAL A 318 7.56 -28.09 -27.65
CA VAL A 318 7.23 -29.49 -28.01
C VAL A 318 8.05 -30.52 -27.23
N ILE A 319 8.97 -30.09 -26.39
CA ILE A 319 9.84 -30.93 -25.58
C ILE A 319 9.16 -31.26 -24.26
N ASN A 320 8.82 -32.51 -24.02
CA ASN A 320 8.39 -33.00 -22.72
C ASN A 320 9.60 -33.27 -21.85
N GLY A 321 9.60 -32.69 -20.66
CA GLY A 321 10.68 -32.88 -19.70
C GLY A 321 10.72 -31.82 -18.63
N LYS A 322 11.70 -31.91 -17.77
CA LYS A 322 11.96 -30.97 -16.69
C LYS A 322 13.36 -30.36 -16.81
N LEU A 323 13.46 -29.10 -16.45
CA LEU A 323 14.74 -28.40 -16.42
C LEU A 323 14.95 -27.69 -15.09
N ASN A 324 16.23 -27.57 -14.74
CA ASN A 324 16.74 -26.58 -13.81
C ASN A 324 17.39 -25.44 -14.61
N SER A 325 17.23 -24.21 -14.13
CA SER A 325 17.89 -23.07 -14.79
C SER A 325 18.25 -21.99 -13.80
N THR A 326 19.31 -21.27 -14.10
CA THR A 326 19.61 -19.98 -13.48
C THR A 326 19.63 -18.93 -14.58
N ILE A 327 18.81 -17.91 -14.41
CA ILE A 327 18.60 -16.86 -15.40
C ILE A 327 18.88 -15.53 -14.75
N LYS A 328 19.79 -14.75 -15.29
CA LYS A 328 20.01 -13.35 -14.91
C LYS A 328 19.52 -12.47 -16.03
N LEU A 329 18.62 -11.55 -15.73
CA LEU A 329 17.99 -10.70 -16.73
C LEU A 329 17.94 -9.26 -16.26
N SER A 330 18.17 -8.34 -17.19
CA SER A 330 17.92 -6.92 -17.01
C SER A 330 17.33 -6.33 -18.27
N GLY A 331 16.62 -5.23 -18.15
CA GLY A 331 16.01 -4.56 -19.29
C GLY A 331 15.01 -3.50 -18.86
N ASP A 332 14.36 -2.95 -19.88
CA ASP A 332 13.28 -2.00 -19.69
C ASP A 332 11.94 -2.72 -19.58
N LEU A 333 11.02 -2.07 -18.87
CA LEU A 333 9.61 -2.45 -18.85
C LEU A 333 8.79 -1.48 -19.71
N GLN A 334 7.69 -1.97 -20.23
CA GLN A 334 6.65 -1.15 -20.83
C GLN A 334 5.87 -0.42 -19.73
N GLN A 335 4.94 0.43 -20.12
CA GLN A 335 4.12 1.20 -19.17
C GLN A 335 3.17 0.30 -18.36
N ASP A 336 2.80 -0.85 -18.88
CA ASP A 336 2.02 -1.90 -18.22
C ASP A 336 2.88 -2.88 -17.39
N MET A 337 4.16 -2.55 -17.20
CA MET A 337 5.15 -3.36 -16.48
C MET A 337 5.53 -4.68 -17.17
N THR A 338 5.14 -4.91 -18.41
CA THR A 338 5.62 -6.05 -19.20
C THR A 338 7.03 -5.79 -19.76
N PRO A 339 7.91 -6.80 -19.86
CA PRO A 339 9.27 -6.61 -20.37
C PRO A 339 9.30 -6.16 -21.84
N LYS A 340 10.13 -5.18 -22.16
CA LYS A 340 10.46 -4.81 -23.54
C LYS A 340 11.49 -5.78 -24.10
N LEU A 341 11.05 -6.80 -24.83
CA LEU A 341 11.89 -7.91 -25.30
C LEU A 341 13.20 -7.45 -25.98
N LYS A 342 13.16 -6.36 -26.74
CA LYS A 342 14.34 -5.81 -27.46
C LYS A 342 15.41 -5.21 -26.55
N THR A 343 15.11 -4.95 -25.29
CA THR A 343 16.04 -4.35 -24.31
C THR A 343 16.58 -5.37 -23.32
N ILE A 344 16.11 -6.61 -23.40
CA ILE A 344 16.53 -7.67 -22.48
C ILE A 344 17.98 -8.05 -22.75
N SER A 345 18.77 -8.06 -21.69
CA SER A 345 20.13 -8.55 -21.65
C SER A 345 20.32 -9.47 -20.45
N GLY A 346 21.16 -10.49 -20.57
CA GLY A 346 21.43 -11.36 -19.43
C GLY A 346 22.06 -12.68 -19.80
N ASP A 347 22.20 -13.53 -18.77
CA ASP A 347 22.82 -14.84 -18.86
C ASP A 347 21.79 -15.92 -18.57
N LEU A 348 21.81 -16.98 -19.33
CA LEU A 348 20.97 -18.16 -19.17
C LEU A 348 21.86 -19.41 -19.04
N PHE A 349 21.73 -20.06 -17.88
CA PHE A 349 22.32 -21.38 -17.67
C PHE A 349 21.21 -22.39 -17.40
N TRP A 350 21.21 -23.53 -18.08
CA TRP A 350 20.19 -24.57 -17.94
C TRP A 350 20.79 -25.96 -17.82
N GLN A 351 20.06 -26.83 -17.08
CA GLN A 351 20.37 -28.25 -16.95
C GLN A 351 19.08 -29.04 -17.22
N LEU A 352 19.13 -29.86 -18.24
CA LEU A 352 18.04 -30.78 -18.59
C LEU A 352 18.07 -32.00 -17.68
N LEU A 353 16.95 -32.28 -17.01
CA LEU A 353 16.84 -33.42 -16.09
C LEU A 353 16.25 -34.68 -16.75
N SER A 354 15.26 -34.48 -17.61
CA SER A 354 14.63 -35.53 -18.38
C SER A 354 14.09 -34.95 -19.67
N ILE A 355 14.19 -35.67 -20.78
CA ILE A 355 13.66 -35.24 -22.08
C ILE A 355 12.97 -36.39 -22.74
N THR A 356 11.77 -36.15 -23.28
CA THR A 356 11.11 -36.97 -24.29
C THR A 356 10.57 -36.06 -25.37
N VAL A 357 10.90 -36.32 -26.61
CA VAL A 357 10.40 -35.57 -27.76
C VAL A 357 9.10 -36.22 -28.21
N ASN A 358 8.02 -35.45 -28.32
CA ASN A 358 6.74 -35.96 -28.81
C ASN A 358 6.76 -35.91 -30.35
N ASP A 359 7.07 -37.03 -30.95
CA ASP A 359 7.30 -37.18 -32.42
C ASP A 359 6.03 -36.99 -33.27
N LYS A 360 4.85 -36.88 -32.64
CA LYS A 360 3.58 -36.80 -33.39
C LYS A 360 3.33 -35.46 -34.11
N ASN A 361 4.11 -34.42 -33.84
CA ASN A 361 3.94 -33.09 -34.45
C ASN A 361 5.20 -32.48 -35.05
N SER A 362 6.31 -33.18 -35.13
CA SER A 362 7.55 -32.67 -35.76
C SER A 362 7.65 -33.09 -37.21
N ALA A 363 7.41 -32.16 -38.13
CA ALA A 363 7.71 -32.35 -39.56
C ALA A 363 9.20 -32.33 -39.89
N MET A 364 10.10 -32.30 -38.90
CA MET A 364 11.54 -32.35 -39.05
C MET A 364 12.21 -33.23 -38.00
N PRO A 365 13.18 -34.08 -38.35
CA PRO A 365 14.02 -34.73 -37.35
C PRO A 365 14.88 -33.70 -36.65
N ILE A 366 14.61 -33.50 -35.35
CA ILE A 366 15.43 -32.60 -34.53
C ILE A 366 16.69 -33.34 -34.14
N THR A 367 17.82 -33.03 -34.80
CA THR A 367 19.12 -33.44 -34.31
C THR A 367 19.55 -32.48 -33.18
N PHE A 368 20.09 -33.03 -32.11
CA PHE A 368 20.52 -32.31 -30.90
C PHE A 368 21.52 -31.18 -31.20
N ASP A 369 22.28 -31.28 -32.30
CA ASP A 369 23.23 -30.27 -32.76
C ASP A 369 22.58 -28.93 -33.18
N HIS A 370 21.33 -28.93 -33.60
CA HIS A 370 20.62 -27.68 -33.93
C HIS A 370 20.16 -26.88 -32.69
N LEU A 371 19.98 -27.54 -31.56
CA LEU A 371 19.62 -26.87 -30.29
C LEU A 371 20.80 -26.16 -29.62
N LEU A 372 22.02 -26.62 -29.90
CA LEU A 372 23.25 -26.07 -29.29
C LEU A 372 23.90 -24.95 -30.12
N ASN A 373 23.54 -24.79 -31.39
CA ASN A 373 24.18 -23.86 -32.33
C ASN A 373 23.36 -22.63 -32.70
N SER A 374 22.19 -22.39 -32.12
CA SER A 374 21.48 -21.12 -32.25
C SER A 374 22.07 -20.08 -31.28
N ARG A 375 23.06 -19.33 -31.81
CA ARG A 375 23.59 -18.11 -31.17
C ARG A 375 22.63 -16.95 -31.36
#